data_2cfe8a0bc3452a2cb671ad258f67a3bf
#
_entry.id   2cfe8a0bc3452a2cb671ad258f67a3bf
#
_cell.length_a   1.000
_cell.length_b   1.000
_cell.length_c   1.000
_cell.angle_alpha   90.00
_cell.angle_beta   90.00
_cell.angle_gamma   90.00
#
_symmetry.space_group_name_H-M   'P 1'
#
loop_
_entity.id
_entity.type
_entity.pdbx_description
1 polymer ?
#
loop_
_entity_poly.entity_id
_entity_poly.type
_entity_poly.pdbx_seq_one_letter_code
_entity_poly.pdbx_strand_id
1 'polypeptide(L)'
;LSRRQRQMCIRDRGDTTATVSYQPSPFVCGDHIVVVRADWLNESRGLFITTLLQKEKYRYCYGRAFIVQSILQTSIKLPTTASGEIAWQWIDDYINSFNLSTPITQNLSIKNKVDSSKWKNFKIGDLFRLEIGKNKSQENLPEGDSYLYIGAKKSQNGVMLRCGYDSNLMSNGNCIVFICNGQGSVGYCNYMDRPFIGTSDLVMGYNPNLNKYNGMFLVSVIDLQRPKFSFGRKWKIHLKETIIKLPATEEGSPDWLYMEEYIKSLPYGDCL
;
A
#
# COMPACT_ATOMS: atom_id res chain seq x y z
N LEU A 1 -4.92 13.85 37.70
CA LEU A 1 -3.95 13.90 36.60
C LEU A 1 -3.94 12.53 35.90
N SER A 2 -4.68 12.43 34.81
CA SER A 2 -4.78 11.23 33.99
C SER A 2 -3.39 10.86 33.44
N ARG A 3 -2.79 9.78 33.93
CA ARG A 3 -1.67 9.14 33.24
C ARG A 3 -2.15 8.80 31.84
N ARG A 4 -1.52 9.34 30.80
CA ARG A 4 -1.76 8.99 29.40
C ARG A 4 -1.51 7.49 29.26
N GLN A 5 -2.55 6.68 29.38
CA GLN A 5 -2.45 5.24 29.23
C GLN A 5 -2.26 4.93 27.75
N ARG A 6 -1.15 4.28 27.43
CA ARG A 6 -0.85 3.74 26.11
C ARG A 6 -1.75 2.53 25.86
N GLN A 7 -2.24 2.36 24.63
CA GLN A 7 -3.35 1.46 24.37
C GLN A 7 -3.11 0.67 23.08
N MET A 8 -3.61 -0.54 23.04
CA MET A 8 -3.75 -1.31 21.81
C MET A 8 -5.24 -1.45 21.48
N CYS A 9 -5.57 -1.37 20.19
CA CYS A 9 -6.91 -1.57 19.67
C CYS A 9 -6.98 -2.89 18.92
N ILE A 10 -7.97 -3.70 19.24
CA ILE A 10 -8.23 -4.99 18.60
C ILE A 10 -9.63 -4.93 18.01
N ARG A 11 -9.76 -5.14 16.70
CA ARG A 11 -11.06 -5.27 16.05
C ARG A 11 -11.61 -6.68 16.29
N ASP A 12 -12.75 -6.77 16.94
CA ASP A 12 -13.33 -8.03 17.40
C ASP A 12 -14.27 -8.70 16.39
N ARG A 13 -14.82 -7.96 15.40
CA ARG A 13 -15.81 -8.44 14.44
C ARG A 13 -15.62 -7.89 13.02
N GLY A 14 -16.31 -8.53 12.06
CA GLY A 14 -16.32 -8.15 10.65
C GLY A 14 -15.17 -8.75 9.83
N ASP A 15 -15.05 -8.36 8.57
CA ASP A 15 -14.07 -8.90 7.62
C ASP A 15 -12.61 -8.64 8.03
N THR A 16 -12.40 -7.67 8.92
CA THR A 16 -11.09 -7.29 9.45
C THR A 16 -10.90 -7.69 10.91
N THR A 17 -11.66 -8.70 11.40
CA THR A 17 -11.51 -9.22 12.77
C THR A 17 -10.05 -9.60 13.07
N ALA A 18 -9.63 -9.48 14.32
CA ALA A 18 -8.26 -9.69 14.79
C ALA A 18 -7.21 -8.74 14.14
N THR A 19 -7.61 -7.61 13.59
CA THR A 19 -6.68 -6.52 13.28
C THR A 19 -6.32 -5.82 14.58
N VAL A 20 -5.02 -5.73 14.87
CA VAL A 20 -4.49 -5.14 16.11
C VAL A 20 -3.60 -3.95 15.77
N SER A 21 -3.76 -2.85 16.48
CA SER A 21 -2.92 -1.66 16.30
C SER A 21 -2.55 -1.03 17.65
N TYR A 22 -1.36 -0.44 17.73
CA TYR A 22 -0.94 0.39 18.85
C TYR A 22 -1.43 1.82 18.64
N GLN A 23 -1.90 2.46 19.71
CA GLN A 23 -2.37 3.83 19.70
C GLN A 23 -1.58 4.68 20.70
N PRO A 24 -0.72 5.59 20.21
CA PRO A 24 0.10 6.44 21.06
C PRO A 24 -0.69 7.59 21.72
N SER A 25 -1.84 7.97 21.14
CA SER A 25 -2.64 9.11 21.55
C SER A 25 -4.07 8.70 21.93
N PRO A 26 -4.79 9.49 22.74
CA PRO A 26 -6.21 9.28 23.00
C PRO A 26 -7.02 9.26 21.69
N PHE A 27 -8.01 8.40 21.62
CA PHE A 27 -8.86 8.23 20.44
C PHE A 27 -10.29 7.86 20.85
N VAL A 28 -11.21 7.99 19.89
CA VAL A 28 -12.59 7.51 19.99
C VAL A 28 -12.71 6.23 19.19
N CYS A 29 -13.32 5.19 19.74
CA CYS A 29 -13.52 3.93 19.06
C CYS A 29 -15.00 3.51 19.03
N GLY A 30 -15.38 2.71 18.05
CA GLY A 30 -16.70 2.08 17.96
C GLY A 30 -16.80 0.84 18.86
N ASP A 31 -18.01 0.29 18.95
CA ASP A 31 -18.38 -0.85 19.76
C ASP A 31 -17.71 -2.19 19.35
N HIS A 32 -17.19 -2.26 18.13
CA HIS A 32 -16.45 -3.43 17.62
C HIS A 32 -14.93 -3.34 17.86
N ILE A 33 -14.49 -2.55 18.83
CA ILE A 33 -13.09 -2.38 19.19
C ILE A 33 -12.90 -2.73 20.67
N VAL A 34 -12.04 -3.70 20.93
CA VAL A 34 -11.56 -3.99 22.29
C VAL A 34 -10.28 -3.19 22.53
N VAL A 35 -10.25 -2.41 23.58
CA VAL A 35 -9.10 -1.59 23.99
C VAL A 35 -8.36 -2.31 25.10
N VAL A 36 -7.08 -2.64 24.86
CA VAL A 36 -6.20 -3.29 25.84
C VAL A 36 -5.20 -2.27 26.39
N ARG A 37 -5.03 -2.23 27.71
CA ARG A 37 -4.14 -1.33 28.44
C ARG A 37 -3.23 -2.11 29.35
N ALA A 38 -1.97 -1.66 29.47
CA ALA A 38 -1.02 -2.23 30.42
C ALA A 38 0.02 -1.18 30.81
N ASP A 39 0.49 -1.23 32.07
CA ASP A 39 1.48 -0.27 32.58
C ASP A 39 2.85 -0.44 31.91
N TRP A 40 3.20 -1.68 31.52
CA TRP A 40 4.44 -1.99 30.83
C TRP A 40 4.42 -1.58 29.34
N LEU A 41 3.28 -1.19 28.79
CA LEU A 41 3.13 -0.90 27.36
C LEU A 41 3.79 0.43 27.02
N ASN A 42 4.72 0.40 26.07
CA ASN A 42 5.30 1.55 25.39
C ASN A 42 5.18 1.39 23.87
N GLU A 43 5.70 2.32 23.08
CA GLU A 43 5.59 2.26 21.62
C GLU A 43 6.27 1.03 21.04
N SER A 44 7.51 0.77 21.42
CA SER A 44 8.28 -0.39 20.92
C SER A 44 7.61 -1.72 21.29
N ARG A 45 7.20 -1.89 22.53
CA ARG A 45 6.48 -3.08 23.00
C ARG A 45 5.12 -3.21 22.35
N GLY A 46 4.42 -2.08 22.15
CA GLY A 46 3.14 -2.03 21.45
C GLY A 46 3.26 -2.51 20.02
N LEU A 47 4.24 -2.02 19.26
CA LEU A 47 4.51 -2.45 17.88
C LEU A 47 4.90 -3.93 17.82
N PHE A 48 5.75 -4.40 18.72
CA PHE A 48 6.15 -5.80 18.77
C PHE A 48 4.97 -6.74 19.04
N ILE A 49 4.19 -6.46 20.08
CA ILE A 49 3.06 -7.30 20.48
C ILE A 49 1.92 -7.26 19.46
N THR A 50 1.59 -6.09 18.91
CA THR A 50 0.56 -6.01 17.87
C THR A 50 0.94 -6.82 16.64
N THR A 51 2.24 -6.85 16.27
CA THR A 51 2.75 -7.67 15.17
C THR A 51 2.57 -9.17 15.44
N LEU A 52 2.84 -9.62 16.66
CA LEU A 52 2.62 -11.02 17.05
C LEU A 52 1.14 -11.40 17.08
N LEU A 53 0.29 -10.54 17.65
CA LEU A 53 -1.15 -10.77 17.69
C LEU A 53 -1.76 -10.78 16.28
N GLN A 54 -1.28 -9.97 15.36
CA GLN A 54 -1.73 -10.02 13.96
C GLN A 54 -1.40 -11.34 13.26
N LYS A 55 -0.32 -12.03 13.66
CA LYS A 55 -0.01 -13.36 13.14
C LYS A 55 -1.04 -14.41 13.56
N GLU A 56 -1.76 -14.18 14.65
CA GLU A 56 -2.84 -15.06 15.11
C GLU A 56 -4.16 -14.85 14.35
N LYS A 57 -4.23 -13.86 13.45
CA LYS A 57 -5.43 -13.49 12.68
C LYS A 57 -6.04 -14.68 11.92
N TYR A 58 -5.24 -15.63 11.45
CA TYR A 58 -5.71 -16.81 10.73
C TYR A 58 -6.71 -17.68 11.55
N ARG A 59 -6.69 -17.56 12.88
CA ARG A 59 -7.60 -18.28 13.80
C ARG A 59 -8.99 -17.67 13.84
N TYR A 60 -9.16 -16.44 13.34
CA TYR A 60 -10.37 -15.64 13.52
C TYR A 60 -10.95 -15.22 12.17
N CYS A 61 -12.28 -15.25 12.09
CA CYS A 61 -13.03 -14.85 10.89
C CYS A 61 -14.42 -14.36 11.31
N TYR A 62 -15.30 -14.08 10.34
CA TYR A 62 -16.66 -13.60 10.61
C TYR A 62 -17.43 -14.50 11.59
N GLY A 63 -17.33 -15.81 11.44
CA GLY A 63 -18.00 -16.80 12.34
C GLY A 63 -17.21 -17.16 13.61
N ARG A 64 -15.99 -16.65 13.76
CA ARG A 64 -15.10 -16.88 14.90
C ARG A 64 -14.46 -15.56 15.33
N ALA A 65 -15.25 -14.72 16.00
CA ALA A 65 -14.86 -13.38 16.40
C ALA A 65 -13.73 -13.37 17.45
N PHE A 66 -12.84 -12.36 17.37
CA PHE A 66 -11.75 -12.16 18.33
C PHE A 66 -12.23 -11.31 19.53
N ILE A 67 -13.28 -11.79 20.19
CA ILE A 67 -13.93 -11.13 21.35
C ILE A 67 -13.05 -11.20 22.61
N VAL A 68 -13.43 -10.46 23.64
CA VAL A 68 -12.68 -10.36 24.90
C VAL A 68 -12.28 -11.73 25.47
N GLN A 69 -13.20 -12.70 25.47
CA GLN A 69 -12.91 -14.06 25.97
C GLN A 69 -11.81 -14.76 25.15
N SER A 70 -11.87 -14.66 23.83
CA SER A 70 -10.85 -15.22 22.93
C SER A 70 -9.50 -14.51 23.09
N ILE A 71 -9.52 -13.18 23.29
CA ILE A 71 -8.32 -12.38 23.53
C ILE A 71 -7.64 -12.85 24.82
N LEU A 72 -8.37 -13.01 25.89
CA LEU A 72 -7.85 -13.46 27.20
C LEU A 72 -7.27 -14.88 27.17
N GLN A 73 -7.73 -15.72 26.25
CA GLN A 73 -7.25 -17.10 26.06
C GLN A 73 -6.11 -17.20 25.03
N THR A 74 -5.80 -16.11 24.33
CA THR A 74 -4.78 -16.13 23.30
C THR A 74 -3.41 -16.06 23.94
N SER A 75 -2.57 -17.07 23.67
CA SER A 75 -1.18 -17.10 24.08
C SER A 75 -0.27 -16.71 22.90
N ILE A 76 0.69 -15.85 23.17
CA ILE A 76 1.75 -15.48 22.23
C ILE A 76 3.11 -15.83 22.85
N LYS A 77 4.07 -16.16 21.99
CA LYS A 77 5.45 -16.42 22.45
C LYS A 77 6.22 -15.09 22.52
N LEU A 78 6.83 -14.82 23.65
CA LEU A 78 7.67 -13.64 23.87
C LEU A 78 9.10 -14.08 24.20
N PRO A 79 10.12 -13.27 23.87
CA PRO A 79 11.47 -13.50 24.30
C PRO A 79 11.56 -13.41 25.83
N THR A 80 12.34 -14.31 26.44
CA THR A 80 12.56 -14.38 27.90
C THR A 80 14.01 -14.20 28.25
N THR A 81 14.25 -13.70 29.44
CA THR A 81 15.57 -13.68 30.09
C THR A 81 16.00 -15.08 30.51
N ALA A 82 17.24 -15.23 30.94
CA ALA A 82 17.73 -16.49 31.51
C ALA A 82 16.99 -16.90 32.81
N SER A 83 16.36 -15.95 33.52
CA SER A 83 15.49 -16.19 34.68
C SER A 83 14.05 -16.58 34.29
N GLY A 84 13.70 -16.63 33.01
CA GLY A 84 12.37 -16.96 32.52
C GLY A 84 11.38 -15.79 32.50
N GLU A 85 11.78 -14.59 32.87
CA GLU A 85 10.96 -13.39 32.79
C GLU A 85 10.92 -12.83 31.36
N ILE A 86 9.88 -12.03 31.00
CA ILE A 86 9.80 -11.40 29.69
C ILE A 86 10.96 -10.42 29.51
N ALA A 87 11.71 -10.57 28.43
CA ALA A 87 12.87 -9.74 28.12
C ALA A 87 12.46 -8.39 27.49
N TRP A 88 11.79 -7.53 28.27
CA TRP A 88 11.27 -6.25 27.81
C TRP A 88 12.34 -5.33 27.21
N GLN A 89 13.53 -5.28 27.82
CA GLN A 89 14.64 -4.47 27.29
C GLN A 89 15.06 -4.95 25.91
N TRP A 90 15.17 -6.26 25.70
CA TRP A 90 15.49 -6.83 24.40
C TRP A 90 14.45 -6.43 23.33
N ILE A 91 13.15 -6.46 23.69
CA ILE A 91 12.07 -6.04 22.78
C ILE A 91 12.21 -4.54 22.40
N ASP A 92 12.49 -3.69 23.39
CA ASP A 92 12.68 -2.26 23.18
C ASP A 92 13.88 -2.00 22.25
N ASP A 93 15.02 -2.64 22.52
CA ASP A 93 16.25 -2.50 21.71
C ASP A 93 16.06 -3.06 20.30
N TYR A 94 15.38 -4.19 20.16
CA TYR A 94 15.07 -4.81 18.86
C TYR A 94 14.24 -3.89 17.97
N ILE A 95 13.15 -3.33 18.48
CA ILE A 95 12.30 -2.40 17.70
C ILE A 95 13.06 -1.11 17.39
N ASN A 96 13.81 -0.55 18.35
CA ASN A 96 14.58 0.67 18.14
C ASN A 96 15.72 0.47 17.12
N SER A 97 16.24 -0.76 16.96
CA SER A 97 17.26 -1.07 15.95
C SER A 97 16.79 -0.90 14.51
N PHE A 98 15.48 -0.93 14.27
CA PHE A 98 14.91 -0.70 12.93
C PHE A 98 14.94 0.78 12.50
N ASN A 99 15.38 1.70 13.36
CA ASN A 99 15.38 3.14 13.07
C ASN A 99 14.06 3.61 12.47
N LEU A 100 12.93 3.21 13.07
CA LEU A 100 11.58 3.60 12.65
C LEU A 100 11.33 5.08 12.96
N SER A 101 12.24 5.96 12.53
CA SER A 101 12.03 7.40 12.61
C SER A 101 10.87 7.76 11.70
N THR A 102 9.85 8.41 12.27
CA THR A 102 8.82 9.05 11.45
C THR A 102 9.50 10.03 10.52
N PRO A 103 9.28 9.96 9.20
CA PRO A 103 9.86 10.93 8.30
C PRO A 103 9.55 12.35 8.78
N ILE A 104 10.58 13.19 8.91
CA ILE A 104 10.39 14.60 9.29
C ILE A 104 9.90 15.31 8.05
N THR A 105 8.63 15.69 8.02
CA THR A 105 8.05 16.48 6.93
C THR A 105 7.91 17.94 7.34
N GLN A 106 8.12 18.85 6.38
CA GLN A 106 7.77 20.26 6.50
C GLN A 106 6.33 20.54 6.04
N ASN A 107 5.70 19.59 5.37
CA ASN A 107 4.34 19.68 4.84
C ASN A 107 3.33 19.08 5.82
N LEU A 108 2.87 19.85 6.80
CA LEU A 108 1.94 19.39 7.83
C LEU A 108 0.47 19.55 7.44
N SER A 109 0.16 20.30 6.39
CA SER A 109 -1.20 20.56 5.94
C SER A 109 -1.27 20.70 4.41
N ILE A 110 -2.43 20.39 3.83
CA ILE A 110 -2.69 20.61 2.41
C ILE A 110 -2.81 22.11 2.16
N LYS A 111 -1.84 22.69 1.47
CA LYS A 111 -1.79 24.15 1.19
C LYS A 111 -2.63 24.53 -0.05
N ASN A 112 -2.77 23.63 -1.01
CA ASN A 112 -3.40 23.94 -2.29
C ASN A 112 -4.59 23.02 -2.55
N LYS A 113 -5.76 23.61 -2.87
CA LYS A 113 -6.88 22.86 -3.45
C LYS A 113 -6.60 22.61 -4.93
N VAL A 114 -6.94 21.40 -5.39
CA VAL A 114 -6.89 21.09 -6.81
C VAL A 114 -7.96 21.89 -7.53
N ASP A 115 -7.55 22.75 -8.47
CA ASP A 115 -8.43 23.39 -9.43
C ASP A 115 -8.45 22.58 -10.72
N SER A 116 -9.52 21.85 -10.94
CA SER A 116 -9.69 21.02 -12.14
C SER A 116 -10.36 21.76 -13.32
N SER A 117 -10.62 23.07 -13.22
CA SER A 117 -11.28 23.85 -14.26
C SER A 117 -10.46 23.93 -15.55
N LYS A 118 -9.13 24.00 -15.42
CA LYS A 118 -8.16 24.07 -16.51
C LYS A 118 -7.66 22.70 -17.01
N TRP A 119 -8.17 21.60 -16.46
CA TRP A 119 -7.75 20.27 -16.88
C TRP A 119 -8.29 19.92 -18.25
N LYS A 120 -7.46 19.30 -19.08
CA LYS A 120 -7.82 18.82 -20.42
C LYS A 120 -7.91 17.29 -20.47
N ASN A 121 -8.53 16.79 -21.52
CA ASN A 121 -8.68 15.36 -21.76
C ASN A 121 -7.48 14.82 -22.54
N PHE A 122 -6.95 13.69 -22.10
CA PHE A 122 -5.83 12.99 -22.73
C PHE A 122 -6.16 11.50 -22.84
N LYS A 123 -5.83 10.89 -23.98
CA LYS A 123 -5.91 9.43 -24.14
C LYS A 123 -4.69 8.75 -23.52
N ILE A 124 -4.88 7.64 -22.85
CA ILE A 124 -3.78 6.87 -22.27
C ILE A 124 -2.79 6.42 -23.34
N GLY A 125 -3.29 6.06 -24.54
CA GLY A 125 -2.45 5.66 -25.66
C GLY A 125 -1.55 6.76 -26.23
N ASP A 126 -1.93 8.03 -26.06
CA ASP A 126 -1.12 9.18 -26.48
C ASP A 126 -0.10 9.59 -25.41
N LEU A 127 -0.43 9.30 -24.13
CA LEU A 127 0.44 9.61 -23.00
C LEU A 127 1.56 8.59 -22.81
N PHE A 128 1.32 7.32 -23.14
CA PHE A 128 2.24 6.24 -22.76
C PHE A 128 2.56 5.29 -23.92
N ARG A 129 3.82 4.91 -24.01
CA ARG A 129 4.25 3.70 -24.72
C ARG A 129 3.83 2.49 -23.88
N LEU A 130 2.96 1.65 -24.42
CA LEU A 130 2.32 0.56 -23.70
C LEU A 130 2.98 -0.79 -24.00
N GLU A 131 3.33 -1.55 -22.96
CA GLU A 131 3.89 -2.91 -23.03
C GLU A 131 3.08 -3.87 -22.17
N ILE A 132 2.88 -5.09 -22.64
CA ILE A 132 2.15 -6.14 -21.91
C ILE A 132 3.13 -6.91 -21.04
N GLY A 133 2.74 -7.30 -19.83
CA GLY A 133 3.50 -8.19 -18.97
C GLY A 133 3.76 -9.55 -19.63
N LYS A 134 4.94 -10.07 -19.45
CA LYS A 134 5.45 -11.21 -20.24
C LYS A 134 5.17 -12.55 -19.58
N ASN A 135 5.00 -12.60 -18.26
CA ASN A 135 4.82 -13.87 -17.56
C ASN A 135 3.36 -14.35 -17.58
N LYS A 136 3.15 -15.60 -17.96
CA LYS A 136 1.83 -16.23 -18.03
C LYS A 136 1.49 -17.11 -16.82
N SER A 137 2.50 -17.64 -16.13
CA SER A 137 2.33 -18.56 -15.01
C SER A 137 3.35 -18.30 -13.92
N GLN A 138 2.93 -18.44 -12.67
CA GLN A 138 3.81 -18.33 -11.50
C GLN A 138 4.86 -19.46 -11.48
N GLU A 139 4.57 -20.61 -12.06
CA GLU A 139 5.46 -21.77 -12.13
C GLU A 139 6.72 -21.52 -12.99
N ASN A 140 6.66 -20.53 -13.89
CA ASN A 140 7.78 -20.17 -14.78
C ASN A 140 8.69 -19.08 -14.20
N LEU A 141 8.55 -18.76 -12.91
CA LEU A 141 9.39 -17.75 -12.29
C LEU A 141 10.76 -18.32 -11.93
N PRO A 142 11.85 -17.54 -12.18
CA PRO A 142 13.18 -17.93 -11.75
C PRO A 142 13.27 -17.92 -10.22
N GLU A 143 14.01 -18.86 -9.66
CA GLU A 143 14.29 -18.93 -8.23
C GLU A 143 15.11 -17.72 -7.78
N GLY A 144 14.79 -17.17 -6.59
CA GLY A 144 15.47 -16.03 -5.99
C GLY A 144 14.49 -15.06 -5.32
N ASP A 145 15.03 -13.97 -4.75
CA ASP A 145 14.28 -12.99 -3.95
C ASP A 145 14.61 -11.52 -4.31
N SER A 146 15.42 -11.31 -5.36
CA SER A 146 15.97 -9.99 -5.70
C SER A 146 14.96 -9.09 -6.43
N TYR A 147 13.95 -9.66 -7.08
CA TYR A 147 12.97 -8.93 -7.88
C TYR A 147 11.55 -9.20 -7.40
N LEU A 148 10.64 -8.28 -7.74
CA LEU A 148 9.23 -8.41 -7.43
C LEU A 148 8.50 -9.10 -8.58
N TYR A 149 7.61 -10.03 -8.24
CA TYR A 149 6.60 -10.56 -9.15
C TYR A 149 5.28 -9.85 -8.90
N ILE A 150 4.77 -9.15 -9.92
CA ILE A 150 3.59 -8.30 -9.87
C ILE A 150 2.45 -8.96 -10.63
N GLY A 151 1.31 -9.10 -9.96
CA GLY A 151 0.09 -9.66 -10.52
C GLY A 151 -1.09 -8.70 -10.52
N ALA A 152 -2.22 -9.16 -11.04
CA ALA A 152 -3.46 -8.40 -11.15
C ALA A 152 -4.16 -8.25 -9.78
N LYS A 153 -3.50 -7.59 -8.86
CA LYS A 153 -3.91 -7.38 -7.46
C LYS A 153 -3.76 -5.92 -7.07
N LYS A 154 -4.79 -5.30 -6.51
CA LYS A 154 -4.73 -3.90 -6.03
C LYS A 154 -3.91 -3.75 -4.76
N SER A 155 -4.10 -4.66 -3.78
CA SER A 155 -3.41 -4.58 -2.49
C SER A 155 -1.91 -4.85 -2.63
N GLN A 156 -1.10 -4.29 -1.71
CA GLN A 156 0.36 -4.44 -1.67
C GLN A 156 1.05 -4.04 -2.99
N ASN A 157 0.53 -3.01 -3.68
CA ASN A 157 1.02 -2.55 -4.99
C ASN A 157 1.13 -3.66 -6.05
N GLY A 158 0.28 -4.69 -5.95
CA GLY A 158 0.28 -5.83 -6.87
C GLY A 158 1.32 -6.90 -6.57
N VAL A 159 2.15 -6.75 -5.54
CA VAL A 159 3.21 -7.71 -5.19
C VAL A 159 2.60 -9.04 -4.78
N MET A 160 2.95 -10.10 -5.50
CA MET A 160 2.53 -11.48 -5.22
C MET A 160 3.59 -12.21 -4.41
N LEU A 161 4.84 -12.16 -4.86
CA LEU A 161 6.00 -12.77 -4.21
C LEU A 161 7.31 -12.11 -4.72
N ARG A 162 8.45 -12.60 -4.25
CA ARG A 162 9.78 -12.28 -4.77
C ARG A 162 10.29 -13.42 -5.64
N CYS A 163 11.12 -13.10 -6.63
CA CYS A 163 11.71 -14.06 -7.58
C CYS A 163 13.12 -13.64 -8.01
N GLY A 164 13.77 -14.47 -8.76
CA GLY A 164 15.06 -14.19 -9.38
C GLY A 164 14.96 -13.33 -10.64
N TYR A 165 16.07 -13.22 -11.36
CA TYR A 165 16.19 -12.46 -12.61
C TYR A 165 15.98 -13.36 -13.83
N ASP A 166 15.18 -12.89 -14.77
CA ASP A 166 15.07 -13.45 -16.14
C ASP A 166 14.90 -12.30 -17.14
N SER A 167 15.89 -12.08 -17.99
CA SER A 167 15.89 -11.00 -18.98
C SER A 167 14.70 -11.04 -19.95
N ASN A 168 14.16 -12.22 -20.24
CA ASN A 168 13.01 -12.40 -21.13
C ASN A 168 11.69 -11.98 -20.47
N LEU A 169 11.60 -12.07 -19.13
CA LEU A 169 10.38 -11.79 -18.36
C LEU A 169 10.38 -10.39 -17.75
N MET A 170 11.56 -9.78 -17.60
CA MET A 170 11.69 -8.48 -16.96
C MET A 170 10.93 -7.36 -17.69
N SER A 171 10.33 -6.49 -16.92
CA SER A 171 9.80 -5.19 -17.29
C SER A 171 10.61 -4.11 -16.60
N ASN A 172 10.81 -2.98 -17.27
CA ASN A 172 11.53 -1.85 -16.70
C ASN A 172 10.68 -1.17 -15.60
N GLY A 173 11.36 -0.55 -14.63
CA GLY A 173 10.73 0.35 -13.68
C GLY A 173 10.38 1.71 -14.30
N ASN A 174 10.04 2.66 -13.43
CA ASN A 174 9.52 3.98 -13.78
C ASN A 174 8.36 3.91 -14.77
N CYS A 175 7.32 3.19 -14.38
CA CYS A 175 6.13 2.98 -15.21
C CYS A 175 4.84 2.99 -14.40
N ILE A 176 3.73 3.28 -15.07
CA ILE A 176 2.38 3.02 -14.56
C ILE A 176 1.99 1.59 -14.96
N VAL A 177 1.63 0.78 -13.97
CA VAL A 177 1.16 -0.60 -14.16
C VAL A 177 -0.35 -0.61 -14.12
N PHE A 178 -0.99 -0.83 -15.28
CA PHE A 178 -2.44 -0.92 -15.41
C PHE A 178 -2.91 -2.35 -15.19
N ILE A 179 -3.85 -2.57 -14.28
CA ILE A 179 -4.48 -3.88 -14.05
C ILE A 179 -5.63 -4.03 -15.04
N CYS A 180 -5.33 -4.71 -16.15
CA CYS A 180 -6.24 -4.80 -17.30
C CYS A 180 -7.14 -6.02 -17.28
N ASN A 181 -6.82 -7.01 -16.44
CA ASN A 181 -7.58 -8.24 -16.25
C ASN A 181 -7.50 -8.64 -14.77
N GLY A 182 -8.31 -9.61 -14.34
CA GLY A 182 -8.35 -10.07 -12.95
C GLY A 182 -9.67 -9.74 -12.24
N GLN A 183 -10.06 -10.59 -11.29
CA GLN A 183 -11.31 -10.44 -10.55
C GLN A 183 -11.13 -9.37 -9.44
N GLY A 184 -11.99 -8.34 -9.45
CA GLY A 184 -12.06 -7.32 -8.40
C GLY A 184 -10.99 -6.21 -8.48
N SER A 185 -9.94 -6.37 -9.29
CA SER A 185 -8.84 -5.40 -9.39
C SER A 185 -8.73 -4.70 -10.75
N VAL A 186 -9.53 -5.08 -11.74
CA VAL A 186 -9.55 -4.42 -13.06
C VAL A 186 -9.90 -2.94 -12.91
N GLY A 187 -9.17 -2.09 -13.62
CA GLY A 187 -9.37 -0.64 -13.61
C GLY A 187 -8.54 0.11 -12.57
N TYR A 188 -7.80 -0.59 -11.72
CA TYR A 188 -6.78 0.00 -10.87
C TYR A 188 -5.42 0.07 -11.57
N CYS A 189 -4.56 0.95 -11.07
CA CYS A 189 -3.16 1.00 -11.48
C CYS A 189 -2.24 1.23 -10.28
N ASN A 190 -0.94 1.02 -10.49
CA ASN A 190 0.11 1.28 -9.53
C ASN A 190 1.28 1.95 -10.24
N TYR A 191 2.10 2.72 -9.52
CA TYR A 191 3.41 3.17 -10.00
C TYR A 191 4.49 2.20 -9.53
N MET A 192 5.39 1.82 -10.43
CA MET A 192 6.54 0.97 -10.13
C MET A 192 7.84 1.71 -10.45
N ASP A 193 8.67 1.89 -9.43
CA ASP A 193 9.93 2.63 -9.49
C ASP A 193 11.10 1.80 -10.04
N ARG A 194 11.04 0.48 -9.90
CA ARG A 194 12.13 -0.46 -10.17
C ARG A 194 11.73 -1.59 -11.12
N PRO A 195 12.70 -2.29 -11.75
CA PRO A 195 12.41 -3.44 -12.59
C PRO A 195 11.70 -4.57 -11.83
N PHE A 196 10.82 -5.29 -12.52
CA PHE A 196 9.99 -6.36 -11.97
C PHE A 196 9.57 -7.35 -13.05
N ILE A 197 9.02 -8.50 -12.65
CA ILE A 197 8.35 -9.42 -13.55
C ILE A 197 6.85 -9.22 -13.42
N GLY A 198 6.16 -8.87 -14.52
CA GLY A 198 4.71 -8.62 -14.54
C GLY A 198 3.94 -9.75 -15.24
N THR A 199 2.73 -10.06 -14.71
CA THR A 199 1.82 -11.01 -15.38
C THR A 199 1.29 -10.43 -16.68
N SER A 200 0.84 -11.30 -17.61
CA SER A 200 0.20 -10.91 -18.87
C SER A 200 -1.16 -10.19 -18.70
N ASP A 201 -1.68 -10.13 -17.49
CA ASP A 201 -2.89 -9.38 -17.14
C ASP A 201 -2.63 -7.88 -16.91
N LEU A 202 -1.34 -7.52 -16.85
CA LEU A 202 -0.88 -6.15 -16.65
C LEU A 202 -0.45 -5.53 -17.98
N VAL A 203 -0.59 -4.20 -18.05
CA VAL A 203 0.02 -3.38 -19.11
C VAL A 203 0.84 -2.30 -18.43
N MET A 204 2.09 -2.13 -18.83
CA MET A 204 2.98 -1.07 -18.36
C MET A 204 2.92 0.10 -19.32
N GLY A 205 2.79 1.30 -18.77
CA GLY A 205 2.84 2.57 -19.50
C GLY A 205 4.08 3.35 -19.15
N TYR A 206 4.93 3.60 -20.16
CA TYR A 206 6.17 4.34 -20.05
C TYR A 206 6.05 5.72 -20.67
N ASN A 207 6.62 6.72 -20.00
CA ASN A 207 6.75 8.08 -20.54
C ASN A 207 8.07 8.69 -20.03
N PRO A 208 8.86 9.39 -20.87
CA PRO A 208 10.14 9.98 -20.45
C PRO A 208 10.00 11.04 -19.35
N ASN A 209 8.85 11.72 -19.25
CA ASN A 209 8.57 12.72 -18.23
C ASN A 209 8.04 12.12 -16.91
N LEU A 210 7.83 10.79 -16.86
CA LEU A 210 7.31 10.12 -15.69
C LEU A 210 8.38 10.04 -14.59
N ASN A 211 7.98 10.35 -13.37
CA ASN A 211 8.76 10.13 -12.16
C ASN A 211 7.83 9.67 -11.01
N LYS A 212 8.38 9.38 -9.84
CA LYS A 212 7.60 8.85 -8.72
C LYS A 212 6.48 9.79 -8.26
N TYR A 213 6.69 11.10 -8.29
CA TYR A 213 5.69 12.07 -7.81
C TYR A 213 4.53 12.20 -8.80
N ASN A 214 4.81 12.55 -10.05
CA ASN A 214 3.76 12.66 -11.05
C ASN A 214 3.12 11.30 -11.37
N GLY A 215 3.86 10.19 -11.18
CA GLY A 215 3.33 8.83 -11.25
C GLY A 215 2.26 8.57 -10.18
N MET A 216 2.45 9.00 -8.94
CA MET A 216 1.44 8.89 -7.87
C MET A 216 0.21 9.76 -8.15
N PHE A 217 0.40 10.98 -8.69
CA PHE A 217 -0.70 11.81 -9.14
C PHE A 217 -1.52 11.10 -10.21
N LEU A 218 -0.87 10.56 -11.23
CA LEU A 218 -1.51 9.82 -12.31
C LEU A 218 -2.28 8.61 -11.82
N VAL A 219 -1.70 7.80 -10.93
CA VAL A 219 -2.40 6.65 -10.31
C VAL A 219 -3.69 7.09 -9.67
N SER A 220 -3.68 8.18 -8.90
CA SER A 220 -4.88 8.70 -8.23
C SER A 220 -5.97 9.11 -9.21
N VAL A 221 -5.60 9.77 -10.32
CA VAL A 221 -6.55 10.21 -11.36
C VAL A 221 -7.06 9.02 -12.19
N ILE A 222 -6.17 8.10 -12.55
CA ILE A 222 -6.52 6.94 -13.37
C ILE A 222 -7.45 5.99 -12.61
N ASP A 223 -7.25 5.79 -11.31
CA ASP A 223 -8.10 4.97 -10.46
C ASP A 223 -9.57 5.47 -10.44
N LEU A 224 -9.84 6.75 -10.73
CA LEU A 224 -11.20 7.28 -10.91
C LEU A 224 -11.93 6.67 -12.10
N GLN A 225 -11.21 6.06 -13.05
CA GLN A 225 -11.83 5.38 -14.20
C GLN A 225 -12.33 3.97 -13.84
N ARG A 226 -11.92 3.42 -12.68
CA ARG A 226 -12.25 2.05 -12.25
C ARG A 226 -13.73 1.68 -12.38
N PRO A 227 -14.72 2.51 -12.02
CA PRO A 227 -16.14 2.13 -12.12
C PRO A 227 -16.60 1.76 -13.52
N LYS A 228 -15.87 2.15 -14.57
CA LYS A 228 -16.15 1.83 -15.96
C LYS A 228 -15.80 0.37 -16.32
N PHE A 229 -14.98 -0.31 -15.49
CA PHE A 229 -14.41 -1.62 -15.78
C PHE A 229 -14.82 -2.66 -14.74
N SER A 230 -14.90 -3.93 -15.18
CA SER A 230 -15.25 -5.08 -14.35
C SER A 230 -14.72 -6.35 -14.99
N PHE A 231 -14.94 -7.52 -14.38
CA PHE A 231 -14.56 -8.81 -14.97
C PHE A 231 -15.14 -9.01 -16.37
N GLY A 232 -16.41 -8.61 -16.61
CA GLY A 232 -17.06 -8.67 -17.93
C GLY A 232 -16.74 -7.49 -18.85
N ARG A 233 -16.10 -6.42 -18.34
CA ARG A 233 -15.69 -5.23 -19.10
C ARG A 233 -14.20 -5.00 -18.91
N LYS A 234 -13.40 -5.86 -19.54
CA LYS A 234 -11.94 -5.85 -19.44
C LYS A 234 -11.35 -4.57 -20.02
N TRP A 235 -10.37 -4.01 -19.32
CA TRP A 235 -9.77 -2.74 -19.71
C TRP A 235 -8.80 -2.86 -20.89
N LYS A 236 -8.15 -4.03 -21.06
CA LYS A 236 -7.05 -4.22 -22.00
C LYS A 236 -7.32 -3.71 -23.42
N ILE A 237 -8.48 -4.03 -23.97
CA ILE A 237 -8.88 -3.61 -25.34
C ILE A 237 -9.25 -2.12 -25.44
N HIS A 238 -9.62 -1.51 -24.32
CA HIS A 238 -10.05 -0.11 -24.23
C HIS A 238 -8.97 0.81 -23.65
N LEU A 239 -7.83 0.27 -23.21
CA LEU A 239 -6.84 1.03 -22.46
C LEU A 239 -6.32 2.24 -23.24
N LYS A 240 -5.94 2.04 -24.52
CA LYS A 240 -5.41 3.11 -25.38
C LYS A 240 -6.39 4.26 -25.56
N GLU A 241 -7.67 3.94 -25.72
CA GLU A 241 -8.74 4.92 -25.96
C GLU A 241 -9.33 5.50 -24.65
N THR A 242 -8.86 5.02 -23.51
CA THR A 242 -9.34 5.55 -22.22
C THR A 242 -8.89 7.00 -22.06
N ILE A 243 -9.87 7.88 -21.84
CA ILE A 243 -9.63 9.31 -21.63
C ILE A 243 -9.57 9.59 -20.14
N ILE A 244 -8.53 10.30 -19.73
CA ILE A 244 -8.35 10.83 -18.37
C ILE A 244 -8.21 12.35 -18.45
N LYS A 245 -8.61 13.03 -17.37
CA LYS A 245 -8.48 14.49 -17.25
C LYS A 245 -7.23 14.81 -16.44
N LEU A 246 -6.34 15.64 -16.99
CA LEU A 246 -5.08 16.03 -16.34
C LEU A 246 -4.87 17.54 -16.39
N PRO A 247 -4.09 18.11 -15.47
CA PRO A 247 -3.56 19.46 -15.59
C PRO A 247 -2.88 19.63 -16.95
N ALA A 248 -3.07 20.77 -17.58
CA ALA A 248 -2.50 21.06 -18.89
C ALA A 248 -1.76 22.41 -18.88
N THR A 249 -0.66 22.48 -19.62
CA THR A 249 0.05 23.71 -19.89
C THR A 249 -0.79 24.64 -20.81
N GLU A 250 -0.35 25.87 -21.02
CA GLU A 250 -1.02 26.79 -21.91
C GLU A 250 -1.05 26.26 -23.36
N GLU A 251 -0.01 25.57 -23.79
CA GLU A 251 0.09 24.92 -25.11
C GLU A 251 -0.80 23.68 -25.23
N GLY A 252 -1.40 23.21 -24.12
CA GLY A 252 -2.32 22.10 -24.11
C GLY A 252 -1.69 20.72 -23.89
N SER A 253 -0.42 20.66 -23.56
CA SER A 253 0.27 19.43 -23.17
C SER A 253 0.01 19.10 -21.69
N PRO A 254 0.20 17.83 -21.25
CA PRO A 254 0.13 17.50 -19.83
C PRO A 254 1.14 18.30 -19.01
N ASP A 255 0.68 18.90 -17.92
CA ASP A 255 1.57 19.64 -17.01
C ASP A 255 2.22 18.70 -15.98
N TRP A 256 3.28 18.05 -16.40
CA TRP A 256 4.06 17.11 -15.59
C TRP A 256 4.64 17.75 -14.34
N LEU A 257 5.06 19.03 -14.46
CA LEU A 257 5.65 19.77 -13.34
C LEU A 257 4.59 20.08 -12.28
N TYR A 258 3.41 20.54 -12.68
CA TYR A 258 2.31 20.77 -11.74
C TYR A 258 1.95 19.49 -10.97
N MET A 259 1.84 18.33 -11.66
CA MET A 259 1.54 17.06 -11.01
C MET A 259 2.60 16.66 -9.98
N GLU A 260 3.86 16.88 -10.29
CA GLU A 260 4.99 16.62 -9.41
C GLU A 260 4.96 17.53 -8.17
N GLU A 261 4.89 18.85 -8.39
CA GLU A 261 4.87 19.87 -7.32
C GLU A 261 3.64 19.71 -6.41
N TYR A 262 2.50 19.31 -6.98
CA TYR A 262 1.30 19.03 -6.19
C TYR A 262 1.54 17.90 -5.19
N ILE A 263 2.08 16.76 -5.63
CA ILE A 263 2.37 15.63 -4.73
C ILE A 263 3.43 16.03 -3.68
N LYS A 264 4.48 16.74 -4.07
CA LYS A 264 5.50 17.23 -3.13
C LYS A 264 4.92 18.17 -2.08
N SER A 265 3.85 18.92 -2.41
CA SER A 265 3.20 19.85 -1.50
C SER A 265 2.24 19.20 -0.50
N LEU A 266 1.88 17.93 -0.69
CA LEU A 266 1.01 17.20 0.23
C LEU A 266 1.73 16.86 1.55
N PRO A 267 0.98 16.62 2.65
CA PRO A 267 1.57 16.09 3.87
C PRO A 267 2.41 14.85 3.59
N TYR A 268 3.67 14.86 4.03
CA TYR A 268 4.69 13.83 3.76
C TYR A 268 5.07 13.64 2.28
N GLY A 269 4.60 14.50 1.35
CA GLY A 269 4.98 14.43 -0.05
C GLY A 269 6.47 14.70 -0.30
N ASP A 270 7.10 15.46 0.58
CA ASP A 270 8.53 15.75 0.61
C ASP A 270 9.39 14.57 1.11
N CYS A 271 8.76 13.54 1.68
CA CYS A 271 9.41 12.34 2.22
C CYS A 271 9.33 11.11 1.30
N LEU A 272 8.72 11.26 0.12
CA LEU A 272 8.56 10.16 -0.87
C LEU A 272 9.88 9.79 -1.55
#